data_73a8f07b4e8ff67953f8e33a55915f8c
#
_entry.id   73a8f07b4e8ff67953f8e33a55915f8c
#
_cell.length_a   1.000
_cell.length_b   1.000
_cell.length_c   1.000
_cell.angle_alpha   90.00
_cell.angle_beta   90.00
_cell.angle_gamma   90.00
#
_symmetry.space_group_name_H-M   'P 1'
#
loop_
_entity.id
_entity.type
_entity.pdbx_description
1 polymer ?
#
loop_
_entity_poly.entity_id
_entity_poly.type
_entity_poly.pdbx_seq_one_letter_code
_entity_poly.pdbx_strand_id
1 'polypeptide(L)'
;MVRMTAPKPYLSETEAPTRAEVDALSGLTLLEFGTDWCGHCRAAQPAIAEVLTEYSGLRHLKVEDGPGRPLGRSFRVKLWPTLVLLRDGQDLARLVRPTQASDIRQALQQA
;
A
#
# COMPACT_ATOMS: atom_id res chain seq x y z
N MET A 1 -12.76 -25.96 -8.34
CA MET A 1 -13.11 -24.64 -8.90
C MET A 1 -12.21 -23.56 -8.30
N VAL A 2 -11.46 -22.91 -9.16
CA VAL A 2 -10.56 -21.83 -8.68
C VAL A 2 -11.39 -20.60 -8.41
N ARG A 3 -11.35 -20.14 -7.18
CA ARG A 3 -12.07 -18.94 -6.79
C ARG A 3 -11.19 -17.73 -7.10
N MET A 4 -11.61 -16.94 -8.07
CA MET A 4 -10.94 -15.67 -8.35
C MET A 4 -11.36 -14.66 -7.29
N THR A 5 -10.42 -14.31 -6.44
CA THR A 5 -10.67 -13.29 -5.42
C THR A 5 -10.47 -11.92 -6.07
N ALA A 6 -11.47 -11.06 -5.97
CA ALA A 6 -11.34 -9.69 -6.43
C ALA A 6 -10.25 -8.97 -5.63
N PRO A 7 -9.52 -8.01 -6.23
CA PRO A 7 -8.55 -7.20 -5.48
C PRO A 7 -9.25 -6.51 -4.31
N LYS A 8 -8.52 -6.38 -3.21
CA LYS A 8 -8.98 -5.64 -2.04
C LYS A 8 -9.29 -4.19 -2.47
N PRO A 9 -10.45 -3.64 -2.11
CA PRO A 9 -10.76 -2.26 -2.46
C PRO A 9 -9.96 -1.28 -1.62
N TYR A 10 -9.79 -0.05 -2.13
CA TYR A 10 -9.20 1.03 -1.37
C TYR A 10 -10.16 1.49 -0.28
N LEU A 11 -9.64 1.70 0.92
CA LEU A 11 -10.43 2.27 2.01
C LEU A 11 -10.80 3.71 1.65
N SER A 12 -12.08 4.05 1.85
CA SER A 12 -12.58 5.40 1.59
C SER A 12 -12.07 6.38 2.64
N GLU A 13 -12.34 7.67 2.42
CA GLU A 13 -11.93 8.72 3.35
C GLU A 13 -12.41 8.46 4.78
N THR A 14 -13.64 7.99 4.92
CA THR A 14 -14.23 7.73 6.25
C THR A 14 -13.71 6.47 6.91
N GLU A 15 -13.18 5.53 6.13
CA GLU A 15 -12.66 4.26 6.60
C GLU A 15 -11.15 4.30 6.87
N ALA A 16 -10.46 5.28 6.27
CA ALA A 16 -9.01 5.37 6.34
C ALA A 16 -8.55 5.74 7.76
N PRO A 17 -7.43 5.16 8.22
CA PRO A 17 -6.86 5.56 9.50
C PRO A 17 -6.31 6.97 9.45
N THR A 18 -6.16 7.59 10.61
CA THR A 18 -5.44 8.85 10.72
C THR A 18 -3.94 8.60 10.65
N ARG A 19 -3.16 9.65 10.45
CA ARG A 19 -1.69 9.53 10.48
C ARG A 19 -1.21 9.02 11.85
N ALA A 20 -1.79 9.50 12.93
CA ALA A 20 -1.45 9.05 14.28
C ALA A 20 -1.71 7.56 14.47
N GLU A 21 -2.83 7.07 13.92
CA GLU A 21 -3.15 5.64 14.00
C GLU A 21 -2.17 4.80 13.20
N VAL A 22 -1.75 5.28 12.04
CA VAL A 22 -0.74 4.60 11.22
C VAL A 22 0.61 4.57 11.94
N ASP A 23 1.01 5.68 12.53
CA ASP A 23 2.28 5.79 13.28
C ASP A 23 2.31 4.85 14.48
N ALA A 24 1.16 4.49 15.02
CA ALA A 24 1.05 3.61 16.19
C ALA A 24 1.00 2.12 15.84
N LEU A 25 0.98 1.76 14.55
CA LEU A 25 0.92 0.36 14.14
C LEU A 25 2.23 -0.36 14.44
N SER A 26 2.12 -1.55 15.02
CA SER A 26 3.29 -2.39 15.27
C SER A 26 3.54 -3.34 14.11
N GLY A 27 4.80 -3.75 13.94
CA GLY A 27 5.20 -4.70 12.89
C GLY A 27 5.29 -4.06 11.52
N LEU A 28 5.33 -4.93 10.50
CA LEU A 28 5.44 -4.50 9.11
C LEU A 28 4.08 -4.16 8.52
N THR A 29 4.00 -3.03 7.84
CA THR A 29 2.82 -2.58 7.11
C THR A 29 3.21 -2.13 5.72
N LEU A 30 2.50 -2.62 4.72
CA LEU A 30 2.56 -2.08 3.36
C LEU A 30 1.37 -1.14 3.20
N LEU A 31 1.67 0.14 3.13
CA LEU A 31 0.66 1.19 2.96
C LEU A 31 0.61 1.58 1.49
N GLU A 32 -0.54 1.38 0.87
CA GLU A 32 -0.73 1.63 -0.56
C GLU A 32 -1.70 2.78 -0.76
N PHE A 33 -1.27 3.79 -1.52
CA PHE A 33 -2.11 4.94 -1.89
C PHE A 33 -2.47 4.88 -3.37
N GLY A 34 -3.73 5.05 -3.68
CA GLY A 34 -4.20 5.06 -5.05
C GLY A 34 -5.71 5.17 -5.13
N THR A 35 -6.26 4.74 -6.27
CA THR A 35 -7.71 4.71 -6.49
C THR A 35 -8.09 3.47 -7.30
N ASP A 36 -9.36 3.05 -7.22
CA ASP A 36 -9.84 1.89 -7.98
C ASP A 36 -9.89 2.14 -9.49
N TRP A 37 -9.98 3.39 -9.91
CA TRP A 37 -10.08 3.75 -11.33
C TRP A 37 -8.75 4.12 -11.97
N CYS A 38 -7.67 4.16 -11.21
CA CYS A 38 -6.35 4.56 -11.69
C CYS A 38 -5.68 3.39 -12.44
N GLY A 39 -5.31 3.61 -13.70
CA GLY A 39 -4.68 2.57 -14.53
C GLY A 39 -3.35 2.08 -13.98
N HIS A 40 -2.51 2.97 -13.47
CA HIS A 40 -1.23 2.59 -12.86
C HIS A 40 -1.43 1.78 -11.58
N CYS A 41 -2.46 2.11 -10.80
CA CYS A 41 -2.80 1.35 -9.59
C CYS A 41 -3.21 -0.07 -9.95
N ARG A 42 -4.06 -0.20 -10.96
CA ARG A 42 -4.53 -1.51 -11.43
C ARG A 42 -3.39 -2.34 -12.00
N ALA A 43 -2.47 -1.71 -12.72
CA ALA A 43 -1.31 -2.39 -13.29
C ALA A 43 -0.36 -2.94 -12.21
N ALA A 44 -0.32 -2.32 -11.04
CA ALA A 44 0.54 -2.75 -9.94
C ALA A 44 -0.05 -3.90 -9.12
N GLN A 45 -1.36 -4.15 -9.21
CA GLN A 45 -2.02 -5.13 -8.36
C GLN A 45 -1.46 -6.55 -8.43
N PRO A 46 -1.14 -7.11 -9.61
CA PRO A 46 -0.58 -8.47 -9.66
C PRO A 46 0.73 -8.60 -8.89
N ALA A 47 1.63 -7.61 -9.01
CA ALA A 47 2.91 -7.62 -8.30
C ALA A 47 2.70 -7.53 -6.77
N ILE A 48 1.79 -6.67 -6.35
CA ILE A 48 1.46 -6.52 -4.93
C ILE A 48 0.87 -7.82 -4.37
N ALA A 49 -0.09 -8.40 -5.09
CA ALA A 49 -0.74 -9.63 -4.66
C ALA A 49 0.26 -10.79 -4.53
N GLU A 50 1.19 -10.91 -5.47
CA GLU A 50 2.22 -11.94 -5.43
C GLU A 50 3.05 -11.84 -4.15
N VAL A 51 3.50 -10.63 -3.81
CA VAL A 51 4.31 -10.41 -2.61
C VAL A 51 3.50 -10.67 -1.34
N LEU A 52 2.24 -10.26 -1.31
CA LEU A 52 1.38 -10.49 -0.13
C LEU A 52 1.19 -11.97 0.17
N THR A 53 1.21 -12.85 -0.85
CA THR A 53 1.11 -14.29 -0.62
C THR A 53 2.37 -14.85 0.03
N GLU A 54 3.52 -14.19 -0.15
CA GLU A 54 4.81 -14.65 0.39
C GLU A 54 5.05 -14.15 1.82
N TYR A 55 4.39 -13.07 2.23
CA TYR A 55 4.63 -12.41 3.52
C TYR A 55 3.34 -12.36 4.33
N SER A 56 2.97 -13.50 4.93
CA SER A 56 1.70 -13.65 5.64
C SER A 56 1.53 -12.72 6.85
N GLY A 57 2.64 -12.28 7.43
CA GLY A 57 2.61 -11.36 8.57
C GLY A 57 2.57 -9.89 8.19
N LEU A 58 2.57 -9.58 6.88
CA LEU A 58 2.58 -8.21 6.39
C LEU A 58 1.17 -7.64 6.38
N ARG A 59 0.95 -6.57 7.14
CA ARG A 59 -0.32 -5.85 7.11
C ARG A 59 -0.40 -5.03 5.82
N HIS A 60 -1.52 -5.12 5.13
CA HIS A 60 -1.75 -4.35 3.91
C HIS A 60 -2.87 -3.34 4.15
N LEU A 61 -2.52 -2.06 4.14
CA LEU A 61 -3.48 -0.95 4.20
C LEU A 61 -3.53 -0.29 2.83
N LYS A 62 -4.68 -0.34 2.20
CA LYS A 62 -4.91 0.17 0.86
C LYS A 62 -5.87 1.34 0.97
N VAL A 63 -5.35 2.57 0.84
CA VAL A 63 -6.07 3.80 1.16
C VAL A 63 -6.29 4.63 -0.10
N GLU A 64 -7.53 5.05 -0.32
CA GLU A 64 -7.84 5.97 -1.42
C GLU A 64 -7.19 7.32 -1.17
N ASP A 65 -6.48 7.81 -2.17
CA ASP A 65 -5.88 9.13 -2.13
C ASP A 65 -6.59 10.07 -3.10
N GLY A 66 -6.32 11.37 -2.99
CA GLY A 66 -6.92 12.40 -3.84
C GLY A 66 -6.93 13.75 -3.14
N PRO A 67 -7.54 14.75 -3.79
CA PRO A 67 -7.69 16.06 -3.18
C PRO A 67 -8.43 15.97 -1.85
N GLY A 68 -7.91 16.63 -0.83
CA GLY A 68 -8.54 16.66 0.48
C GLY A 68 -8.34 15.39 1.32
N ARG A 69 -7.47 14.47 0.91
CA ARG A 69 -7.19 13.25 1.67
C ARG A 69 -5.99 13.49 2.57
N PRO A 70 -6.18 13.64 3.90
CA PRO A 70 -5.08 14.04 4.79
C PRO A 70 -3.97 12.99 4.92
N LEU A 71 -4.29 11.70 4.86
CA LEU A 71 -3.27 10.68 5.06
C LEU A 71 -2.24 10.68 3.93
N GLY A 72 -2.67 10.69 2.67
CA GLY A 72 -1.76 10.76 1.53
C GLY A 72 -0.92 12.02 1.57
N ARG A 73 -1.53 13.15 1.94
CA ARG A 73 -0.83 14.41 2.08
C ARG A 73 0.25 14.33 3.16
N SER A 74 -0.03 13.65 4.27
CA SER A 74 0.93 13.51 5.36
C SER A 74 2.16 12.69 4.96
N PHE A 75 2.02 11.83 3.96
CA PHE A 75 3.13 11.06 3.38
C PHE A 75 3.68 11.68 2.10
N ARG A 76 3.20 12.87 1.72
CA ARG A 76 3.64 13.59 0.52
C ARG A 76 3.47 12.77 -0.75
N VAL A 77 2.38 12.05 -0.84
CA VAL A 77 2.04 11.25 -2.03
C VAL A 77 1.70 12.18 -3.18
N LYS A 78 2.30 11.95 -4.35
CA LYS A 78 2.06 12.74 -5.56
C LYS A 78 1.60 11.93 -6.75
N LEU A 79 2.06 10.69 -6.84
CA LEU A 79 1.73 9.77 -7.93
C LEU A 79 1.12 8.50 -7.36
N TRP A 80 0.30 7.83 -8.16
CA TRP A 80 -0.38 6.61 -7.76
C TRP A 80 0.00 5.44 -8.67
N PRO A 81 0.13 4.23 -8.11
CA PRO A 81 0.15 4.00 -6.68
C PRO A 81 1.50 4.40 -6.07
N THR A 82 1.46 4.79 -4.81
CA THR A 82 2.66 4.92 -4.00
C THR A 82 2.55 3.89 -2.88
N LEU A 83 3.59 3.08 -2.73
CA LEU A 83 3.69 2.11 -1.64
C LEU A 83 4.69 2.63 -0.62
N VAL A 84 4.28 2.64 0.64
CA VAL A 84 5.17 2.99 1.75
C VAL A 84 5.28 1.79 2.67
N LEU A 85 6.50 1.31 2.87
CA LEU A 85 6.77 0.21 3.78
C LEU A 85 7.10 0.78 5.14
N LEU A 86 6.33 0.36 6.16
CA LEU A 86 6.49 0.83 7.52
C LEU A 86 6.86 -0.32 8.45
N ARG A 87 7.72 -0.05 9.42
CA ARG A 87 7.97 -0.95 10.55
C ARG A 87 7.75 -0.17 11.84
N ASP A 88 6.80 -0.65 12.65
CA ASP A 88 6.43 0.03 13.88
C ASP A 88 6.12 1.50 13.66
N GLY A 89 5.42 1.80 12.55
CA GLY A 89 5.03 3.14 12.17
C GLY A 89 6.11 3.97 11.49
N GLN A 90 7.33 3.44 11.37
CA GLN A 90 8.44 4.18 10.76
C GLN A 90 8.59 3.84 9.28
N ASP A 91 8.80 4.89 8.48
CA ASP A 91 8.97 4.80 7.04
C ASP A 91 10.33 4.19 6.71
N LEU A 92 10.33 3.00 6.11
CA LEU A 92 11.55 2.28 5.73
C LEU A 92 11.86 2.42 4.26
N ALA A 93 10.86 2.42 3.41
CA ALA A 93 11.05 2.45 1.97
C ALA A 93 9.79 2.94 1.27
N ARG A 94 9.99 3.50 0.09
CA ARG A 94 8.89 4.00 -0.73
C ARG A 94 9.08 3.53 -2.17
N LEU A 95 8.01 3.05 -2.77
CA LEU A 95 7.99 2.62 -4.17
C LEU A 95 6.88 3.39 -4.88
N VAL A 96 7.20 3.97 -6.03
CA VAL A 96 6.23 4.70 -6.84
C VAL A 96 6.01 3.93 -8.13
N ARG A 97 4.76 3.53 -8.36
CA ARG A 97 4.32 2.81 -9.56
C ARG A 97 5.11 1.53 -9.84
N PRO A 98 5.31 0.65 -8.83
CA PRO A 98 6.02 -0.60 -9.08
C PRO A 98 5.18 -1.52 -9.95
N THR A 99 5.83 -2.20 -10.91
CA THR A 99 5.18 -3.18 -11.77
C THR A 99 5.78 -4.57 -11.61
N GLN A 100 6.89 -4.68 -10.88
CA GLN A 100 7.60 -5.93 -10.66
C GLN A 100 7.54 -6.33 -9.20
N ALA A 101 7.12 -7.57 -8.94
CA ALA A 101 7.11 -8.11 -7.59
C ALA A 101 8.51 -8.08 -6.97
N SER A 102 9.56 -8.26 -7.79
CA SER A 102 10.94 -8.24 -7.32
C SER A 102 11.32 -6.92 -6.64
N ASP A 103 10.80 -5.79 -7.13
CA ASP A 103 11.10 -4.48 -6.55
C ASP A 103 10.50 -4.36 -5.14
N ILE A 104 9.26 -4.84 -4.98
CA ILE A 104 8.59 -4.83 -3.68
C ILE A 104 9.28 -5.80 -2.73
N ARG A 105 9.62 -6.98 -3.22
CA ARG A 105 10.30 -8.02 -2.44
C ARG A 105 11.65 -7.53 -1.95
N GLN A 106 12.40 -6.84 -2.82
CA GLN A 106 13.69 -6.27 -2.45
C GLN A 106 13.55 -5.24 -1.33
N ALA A 107 12.55 -4.37 -1.40
CA ALA A 107 12.29 -3.38 -0.35
C ALA A 107 12.00 -4.07 0.98
N LEU A 108 11.22 -5.15 0.96
CA LEU A 108 10.91 -5.91 2.17
C LEU A 108 12.14 -6.60 2.77
N GLN A 109 13.05 -7.06 1.92
CA GLN A 109 14.28 -7.73 2.38
C GLN A 109 15.25 -6.77 3.06
N GLN A 110 15.14 -5.47 2.79
CA GLN A 110 15.95 -4.44 3.41
C GLN A 110 15.32 -3.89 4.70
N ALA A 111 14.14 -4.36 5.02
CA ALA A 111 13.41 -3.89 6.19
C ALA A 111 13.96 -4.48 7.50
#